data_b9bb0a3cdfc61f2450020fe5909eed4e
#
_entry.id   b9bb0a3cdfc61f2450020fe5909eed4e
#
_cell.length_a   1.000
_cell.length_b   1.000
_cell.length_c   1.000
_cell.angle_alpha   90.00
_cell.angle_beta   90.00
_cell.angle_gamma   90.00
#
_symmetry.space_group_name_H-M   'P 1'
#
loop_
_entity.id
_entity.type
_entity.pdbx_description
1 polymer ?
#
loop_
_entity_poly.entity_id
_entity_poly.type
_entity_poly.pdbx_seq_one_letter_code
_entity_poly.pdbx_strand_id
1 'polypeptide(L)'
;MMMPRAFPIPAPALRRFRRALSLSACLGCVSAQAFAIGRIPPPDFAALRPPAAITPQNSPVSHRLQAEMIAIPAGSYPIGRDDAAADQRPAHAVALPAYRIDRTEVSNAAYAEFLNLMGLRVRGPFSAGRLAEDGGEDAALLRERRGSGHTQYPFIALNDENARIGHDGRRFVASPGYENHPAAEVTWAGARAYCQWRGGRLPTEAEWEAAARGPEGLRYPWGEAPPDATRAHVNGDPDATAPVGSLPAGASPFGVLDMSGSLAEWTSTLKRPYPYDAKDGRENPAATGERVTRGGDYQYDNRPETLSASHRDGFSNEPSQGHRQIGLRCAAGA
;
A
#
# COMPACT_ATOMS: atom_id res chain seq x y z
N MET A 1 -62.09 -11.48 2.06
CA MET A 1 -60.88 -11.72 2.77
C MET A 1 -60.15 -10.39 2.85
N MET A 2 -60.13 -9.78 4.05
CA MET A 2 -59.83 -8.35 4.29
C MET A 2 -58.34 -8.08 4.27
N MET A 3 -57.87 -7.02 3.54
CA MET A 3 -56.57 -6.40 3.65
C MET A 3 -56.53 -5.48 4.87
N PRO A 4 -55.45 -5.44 5.66
CA PRO A 4 -55.30 -4.45 6.73
C PRO A 4 -54.79 -3.10 6.18
N ARG A 5 -55.39 -2.04 6.71
CA ARG A 5 -55.14 -0.60 6.42
C ARG A 5 -53.79 -0.17 7.01
N ALA A 6 -53.02 0.62 6.24
CA ALA A 6 -51.84 1.30 6.71
C ALA A 6 -52.22 2.54 7.55
N PHE A 7 -51.53 2.75 8.68
CA PHE A 7 -51.59 3.97 9.51
C PHE A 7 -50.53 4.98 9.05
N PRO A 8 -50.86 6.28 9.02
CA PRO A 8 -49.90 7.32 8.67
C PRO A 8 -49.04 7.73 9.87
N ILE A 9 -47.72 7.94 9.63
CA ILE A 9 -46.76 8.48 10.58
C ILE A 9 -46.82 10.01 10.53
N PRO A 10 -46.88 10.73 11.68
CA PRO A 10 -46.87 12.20 11.67
C PRO A 10 -45.44 12.76 11.57
N ALA A 11 -45.28 13.83 10.76
CA ALA A 11 -44.04 14.59 10.60
C ALA A 11 -43.77 15.52 11.82
N PRO A 12 -42.51 15.75 12.20
CA PRO A 12 -42.18 16.69 13.27
C PRO A 12 -42.20 18.14 12.81
N ALA A 13 -42.79 19.00 13.62
CA ALA A 13 -42.96 20.44 13.42
C ALA A 13 -41.62 21.21 13.52
N LEU A 14 -41.34 22.01 12.49
CA LEU A 14 -40.26 23.00 12.48
C LEU A 14 -40.68 24.23 13.31
N ARG A 15 -40.05 24.43 14.48
CA ARG A 15 -40.11 25.69 15.22
C ARG A 15 -39.07 26.67 14.66
N ARG A 16 -39.57 27.74 14.03
CA ARG A 16 -38.78 28.93 13.67
C ARG A 16 -38.54 29.80 14.91
N PHE A 17 -37.29 29.95 15.31
CA PHE A 17 -36.87 31.04 16.19
C PHE A 17 -36.29 32.18 15.36
N ARG A 18 -37.06 33.29 15.26
CA ARG A 18 -36.53 34.59 14.84
C ARG A 18 -35.88 35.24 16.08
N ARG A 19 -34.60 35.54 16.03
CA ARG A 19 -33.97 36.56 16.88
C ARG A 19 -33.36 37.63 15.98
N ALA A 20 -33.88 38.84 16.16
CA ALA A 20 -33.31 40.05 15.62
C ALA A 20 -32.00 40.37 16.32
N LEU A 21 -30.96 40.67 15.59
CA LEU A 21 -29.73 41.29 16.11
C LEU A 21 -29.46 42.57 15.34
N SER A 22 -29.42 43.66 16.12
CA SER A 22 -29.09 45.01 15.72
C SER A 22 -27.66 45.12 15.19
N LEU A 23 -27.50 45.82 14.06
CA LEU A 23 -26.20 46.28 13.55
C LEU A 23 -25.67 47.38 14.47
N SER A 24 -24.48 47.17 15.01
CA SER A 24 -23.59 48.26 15.43
C SER A 24 -22.30 48.12 14.62
N ALA A 25 -22.05 49.10 13.77
CA ALA A 25 -20.85 49.24 12.99
C ALA A 25 -19.68 49.69 13.90
N CYS A 26 -18.65 48.85 13.99
CA CYS A 26 -17.33 49.25 14.41
C CYS A 26 -16.35 48.99 13.25
N LEU A 27 -15.93 50.04 12.57
CA LEU A 27 -14.75 50.02 11.68
C LEU A 27 -13.52 49.85 12.57
N GLY A 28 -12.98 48.65 12.56
CA GLY A 28 -11.64 48.35 13.06
C GLY A 28 -10.85 47.69 11.95
N CYS A 29 -9.85 48.40 11.41
CA CYS A 29 -8.86 47.81 10.47
C CYS A 29 -8.21 46.62 11.13
N VAL A 30 -8.58 45.41 10.71
CA VAL A 30 -7.80 44.20 10.96
C VAL A 30 -6.99 43.96 9.69
N SER A 31 -5.71 44.27 9.75
CA SER A 31 -4.74 43.88 8.76
C SER A 31 -4.78 42.35 8.62
N ALA A 32 -5.18 41.86 7.45
CA ALA A 32 -5.09 40.45 7.09
C ALA A 32 -3.60 40.08 7.00
N GLN A 33 -3.02 39.62 8.09
CA GLN A 33 -1.79 38.87 8.04
C GLN A 33 -2.14 37.51 7.46
N ALA A 34 -1.83 37.35 6.17
CA ALA A 34 -1.78 36.05 5.52
C ALA A 34 -0.72 35.21 6.26
N PHE A 35 -1.16 34.34 7.13
CA PHE A 35 -0.31 33.26 7.63
C PHE A 35 0.11 32.43 6.38
N ALA A 36 1.32 32.68 5.91
CA ALA A 36 1.99 31.75 5.02
C ALA A 36 2.12 30.44 5.78
N ILE A 37 1.23 29.49 5.51
CA ILE A 37 1.37 28.10 5.96
C ILE A 37 2.63 27.61 5.28
N GLY A 38 3.77 27.70 5.97
CA GLY A 38 5.03 27.16 5.50
C GLY A 38 4.80 25.68 5.16
N ARG A 39 5.03 25.32 3.90
CA ARG A 39 5.05 23.91 3.49
C ARG A 39 6.12 23.25 4.35
N ILE A 40 5.70 22.40 5.29
CA ILE A 40 6.62 21.52 6.00
C ILE A 40 7.27 20.65 4.92
N PRO A 41 8.60 20.67 4.77
CA PRO A 41 9.25 19.82 3.79
C PRO A 41 8.88 18.37 4.08
N PRO A 42 8.76 17.52 3.04
CA PRO A 42 8.54 16.08 3.25
C PRO A 42 9.66 15.56 4.15
N PRO A 43 9.38 14.57 5.02
CA PRO A 43 10.38 13.99 5.90
C PRO A 43 11.58 13.54 5.05
N ASP A 44 12.79 13.84 5.54
CA ASP A 44 14.02 13.39 4.88
C ASP A 44 14.18 11.87 5.09
N PHE A 45 13.54 11.10 4.22
CA PHE A 45 13.66 9.65 4.21
C PHE A 45 15.09 9.16 3.91
N ALA A 46 16.00 10.04 3.46
CA ALA A 46 17.41 9.70 3.32
C ALA A 46 18.10 9.56 4.69
N ALA A 47 17.64 10.28 5.71
CA ALA A 47 18.10 10.15 7.08
C ALA A 47 17.65 8.84 7.76
N LEU A 48 16.61 8.17 7.21
CA LEU A 48 16.05 6.92 7.72
C LEU A 48 16.64 5.67 7.04
N ARG A 49 17.77 5.80 6.35
CA ARG A 49 18.47 4.63 5.77
C ARG A 49 19.02 3.75 6.87
N PRO A 50 18.92 2.39 6.72
CA PRO A 50 19.65 1.49 7.58
C PRO A 50 21.13 1.88 7.59
N PRO A 51 21.84 1.71 8.73
CA PRO A 51 23.28 1.89 8.74
C PRO A 51 23.91 1.08 7.61
N ALA A 52 24.81 1.69 6.85
CA ALA A 52 25.44 1.07 5.66
C ALA A 52 26.13 -0.28 5.93
N ALA A 53 26.37 -0.60 7.20
CA ALA A 53 27.00 -1.85 7.65
C ALA A 53 26.01 -3.04 7.78
N ILE A 54 24.69 -2.79 7.68
CA ILE A 54 23.67 -3.84 7.86
C ILE A 54 22.97 -4.04 6.52
N THR A 55 23.50 -4.93 5.70
CA THR A 55 22.83 -5.42 4.50
C THR A 55 22.30 -6.83 4.78
N PRO A 56 21.26 -7.29 4.06
CA PRO A 56 20.75 -8.66 4.19
C PRO A 56 21.81 -9.72 4.01
N GLN A 57 22.84 -9.46 3.20
CA GLN A 57 23.97 -10.36 2.97
C GLN A 57 24.79 -10.62 4.23
N ASN A 58 24.73 -9.73 5.24
CA ASN A 58 25.50 -9.82 6.49
C ASN A 58 24.63 -10.20 7.70
N SER A 59 23.31 -10.37 7.51
CA SER A 59 22.40 -10.80 8.59
C SER A 59 22.16 -12.31 8.51
N PRO A 60 22.54 -13.09 9.54
CA PRO A 60 22.33 -14.55 9.51
C PRO A 60 20.86 -14.97 9.50
N VAL A 61 19.92 -14.06 9.78
CA VAL A 61 18.46 -14.32 9.87
C VAL A 61 17.75 -14.03 8.56
N SER A 62 18.27 -13.13 7.74
CA SER A 62 17.56 -12.52 6.63
C SER A 62 17.18 -13.47 5.48
N HIS A 63 17.99 -14.48 5.20
CA HIS A 63 17.75 -15.36 4.04
C HIS A 63 16.51 -16.26 4.15
N ARG A 64 16.07 -16.57 5.37
CA ARG A 64 14.93 -17.48 5.59
C ARG A 64 13.56 -16.80 5.49
N LEU A 65 13.53 -15.49 5.69
CA LEU A 65 12.27 -14.72 5.71
C LEU A 65 12.04 -13.94 4.41
N GLN A 66 13.01 -13.92 3.50
CA GLN A 66 12.89 -13.23 2.22
C GLN A 66 12.19 -14.13 1.20
N ALA A 67 11.25 -13.56 0.45
CA ALA A 67 10.67 -14.25 -0.69
C ALA A 67 11.75 -14.61 -1.71
N GLU A 68 11.62 -15.79 -2.31
CA GLU A 68 12.38 -16.18 -3.50
C GLU A 68 12.12 -15.15 -4.62
N MET A 69 13.17 -14.79 -5.38
CA MET A 69 13.01 -13.91 -6.53
C MET A 69 12.91 -14.70 -7.82
N ILE A 70 11.88 -14.44 -8.59
CA ILE A 70 11.61 -15.00 -9.90
C ILE A 70 12.25 -14.12 -10.98
N ALA A 71 12.99 -14.75 -11.89
CA ALA A 71 13.60 -14.06 -13.03
C ALA A 71 12.55 -13.80 -14.13
N ILE A 72 12.45 -12.54 -14.55
CA ILE A 72 11.63 -12.11 -15.69
C ILE A 72 12.57 -11.77 -16.84
N PRO A 73 12.43 -12.42 -18.00
CA PRO A 73 13.30 -12.17 -19.15
C PRO A 73 13.19 -10.74 -19.67
N ALA A 74 14.23 -10.25 -20.31
CA ALA A 74 14.12 -9.04 -21.14
C ALA A 74 13.16 -9.29 -22.29
N GLY A 75 12.29 -8.33 -22.58
CA GLY A 75 11.28 -8.48 -23.63
C GLY A 75 10.41 -7.26 -23.81
N SER A 76 9.50 -7.37 -24.77
CA SER A 76 8.42 -6.40 -24.98
C SER A 76 7.14 -6.98 -24.41
N TYR A 77 6.55 -6.28 -23.45
CA TYR A 77 5.38 -6.76 -22.70
C TYR A 77 4.17 -5.88 -23.00
N PRO A 78 2.97 -6.46 -23.19
CA PRO A 78 1.73 -5.70 -23.33
C PRO A 78 1.32 -5.13 -21.97
N ILE A 79 1.17 -3.80 -21.91
CA ILE A 79 0.77 -3.04 -20.75
C ILE A 79 -0.56 -2.34 -21.05
N GLY A 80 -1.47 -2.31 -20.08
CA GLY A 80 -2.81 -1.77 -20.28
C GLY A 80 -3.71 -2.70 -21.11
N ARG A 81 -4.97 -2.29 -21.28
CA ARG A 81 -5.98 -3.03 -22.05
C ARG A 81 -7.00 -2.06 -22.63
N ASP A 82 -7.36 -2.24 -23.91
CA ASP A 82 -8.34 -1.36 -24.58
C ASP A 82 -9.78 -1.58 -24.13
N ASP A 83 -10.09 -2.76 -23.60
CA ASP A 83 -11.40 -3.14 -23.07
C ASP A 83 -11.57 -2.90 -21.56
N ALA A 84 -10.64 -2.17 -20.93
CA ALA A 84 -10.63 -1.86 -19.52
C ALA A 84 -11.02 -0.41 -19.21
N ALA A 85 -10.92 0.03 -17.96
CA ALA A 85 -11.19 1.40 -17.53
C ALA A 85 -10.26 2.42 -18.21
N ALA A 86 -10.68 3.69 -18.24
CA ALA A 86 -9.99 4.73 -19.01
C ALA A 86 -8.52 4.93 -18.64
N ASP A 87 -8.17 4.77 -17.37
CA ASP A 87 -6.80 4.93 -16.87
C ASP A 87 -5.88 3.73 -17.17
N GLN A 88 -6.48 2.62 -17.64
CA GLN A 88 -5.76 1.41 -18.09
C GLN A 88 -5.54 1.39 -19.61
N ARG A 89 -6.00 2.42 -20.33
CA ARG A 89 -5.94 2.53 -21.80
C ARG A 89 -4.96 3.60 -22.24
N PRO A 90 -4.43 3.51 -23.45
CA PRO A 90 -4.53 2.40 -24.40
C PRO A 90 -3.66 1.21 -24.00
N ALA A 91 -3.98 0.02 -24.56
CA ALA A 91 -3.03 -1.08 -24.60
C ALA A 91 -1.79 -0.67 -25.42
N HIS A 92 -0.60 -0.96 -24.90
CA HIS A 92 0.65 -0.60 -25.56
C HIS A 92 1.77 -1.56 -25.14
N ALA A 93 2.83 -1.59 -25.93
CA ALA A 93 3.99 -2.43 -25.63
C ALA A 93 5.08 -1.64 -24.91
N VAL A 94 5.64 -2.22 -23.85
CA VAL A 94 6.78 -1.66 -23.10
C VAL A 94 7.96 -2.61 -23.14
N ALA A 95 9.11 -2.14 -23.63
CA ALA A 95 10.35 -2.89 -23.58
C ALA A 95 10.95 -2.81 -22.17
N LEU A 96 11.13 -3.95 -21.54
CA LEU A 96 11.74 -4.07 -20.22
C LEU A 96 13.06 -4.85 -20.31
N PRO A 97 14.11 -4.43 -19.57
CA PRO A 97 15.30 -5.24 -19.39
C PRO A 97 14.95 -6.49 -18.56
N ALA A 98 15.82 -7.48 -18.50
CA ALA A 98 15.68 -8.58 -17.57
C ALA A 98 15.74 -8.04 -16.13
N TYR A 99 14.90 -8.59 -15.24
CA TYR A 99 14.86 -8.24 -13.82
C TYR A 99 14.41 -9.44 -13.00
N ARG A 100 14.46 -9.31 -11.69
CA ARG A 100 13.92 -10.28 -10.75
C ARG A 100 12.84 -9.61 -9.91
N ILE A 101 11.81 -10.35 -9.54
CA ILE A 101 10.72 -9.89 -8.67
C ILE A 101 10.42 -10.94 -7.61
N ASP A 102 10.04 -10.51 -6.41
CA ASP A 102 9.63 -11.43 -5.35
C ASP A 102 8.48 -12.33 -5.81
N ARG A 103 8.60 -13.62 -5.51
CA ARG A 103 7.58 -14.62 -5.85
C ARG A 103 6.24 -14.34 -5.16
N THR A 104 6.29 -13.86 -3.93
CA THR A 104 5.14 -13.51 -3.10
C THR A 104 5.29 -12.10 -2.55
N GLU A 105 4.26 -11.59 -1.90
CA GLU A 105 4.33 -10.39 -1.07
C GLU A 105 5.32 -10.55 0.08
N VAL A 106 5.76 -9.43 0.63
CA VAL A 106 6.59 -9.40 1.85
C VAL A 106 5.73 -9.76 3.06
N SER A 107 6.15 -10.73 3.86
CA SER A 107 5.43 -11.16 5.05
C SER A 107 5.63 -10.23 6.25
N ASN A 108 4.71 -10.29 7.24
CA ASN A 108 4.83 -9.58 8.51
C ASN A 108 6.13 -9.91 9.25
N ALA A 109 6.55 -11.17 9.26
CA ALA A 109 7.80 -11.57 9.90
C ALA A 109 9.02 -10.92 9.24
N ALA A 110 9.05 -10.88 7.91
CA ALA A 110 10.13 -10.26 7.15
C ALA A 110 10.18 -8.73 7.37
N TYR A 111 9.01 -8.09 7.41
CA TYR A 111 8.93 -6.66 7.66
C TYR A 111 9.30 -6.29 9.10
N ALA A 112 8.90 -7.10 10.09
CA ALA A 112 9.31 -6.93 11.49
C ALA A 112 10.83 -7.03 11.67
N GLU A 113 11.49 -7.94 10.94
CA GLU A 113 12.96 -8.01 10.93
C GLU A 113 13.61 -6.72 10.42
N PHE A 114 13.09 -6.16 9.34
CA PHE A 114 13.54 -4.87 8.83
C PHE A 114 13.41 -3.76 9.88
N LEU A 115 12.28 -3.65 10.57
CA LEU A 115 12.08 -2.64 11.62
C LEU A 115 13.09 -2.79 12.76
N ASN A 116 13.45 -4.02 13.13
CA ASN A 116 14.48 -4.28 14.14
C ASN A 116 15.86 -3.75 13.74
N LEU A 117 16.17 -3.82 12.44
CA LEU A 117 17.48 -3.38 11.93
C LEU A 117 17.56 -1.86 11.70
N MET A 118 16.41 -1.18 11.67
CA MET A 118 16.35 0.29 11.55
C MET A 118 16.79 1.02 12.82
N GLY A 119 17.05 0.30 13.91
CA GLY A 119 17.48 0.89 15.19
C GLY A 119 16.40 1.76 15.84
N LEU A 120 15.13 1.51 15.54
CA LEU A 120 13.99 2.23 16.09
C LEU A 120 13.91 1.96 17.61
N ARG A 121 13.67 3.02 18.38
CA ARG A 121 13.52 2.93 19.83
C ARG A 121 12.05 2.91 20.21
N VAL A 122 11.68 1.98 21.07
CA VAL A 122 10.32 1.84 21.63
C VAL A 122 10.45 1.81 23.16
N ARG A 123 9.53 2.44 23.87
CA ARG A 123 9.58 2.50 25.35
C ARG A 123 9.22 1.19 26.04
N GLY A 124 8.44 0.36 25.38
CA GLY A 124 7.98 -0.89 25.98
C GLY A 124 7.30 -1.81 25.00
N PRO A 125 6.80 -2.94 25.45
CA PRO A 125 6.04 -3.85 24.62
C PRO A 125 4.71 -3.22 24.20
N PHE A 126 4.24 -3.56 22.99
CA PHE A 126 2.90 -3.25 22.52
C PHE A 126 2.41 -4.34 21.56
N SER A 127 1.11 -4.58 21.58
CA SER A 127 0.44 -5.41 20.58
C SER A 127 0.18 -4.61 19.30
N ALA A 128 -0.07 -5.29 18.20
CA ALA A 128 -0.49 -4.66 16.94
C ALA A 128 -1.66 -3.70 17.20
N GLY A 129 -1.61 -2.50 16.61
CA GLY A 129 -2.59 -1.45 16.81
C GLY A 129 -2.45 -0.61 18.08
N ARG A 130 -1.60 -0.98 19.02
CA ARG A 130 -1.54 -0.34 20.35
C ARG A 130 -0.26 0.45 20.63
N LEU A 131 0.48 0.82 19.58
CA LEU A 131 1.73 1.56 19.73
C LEU A 131 1.57 2.84 20.57
N ALA A 132 0.52 3.64 20.32
CA ALA A 132 0.32 4.91 21.01
C ALA A 132 -0.08 4.73 22.49
N GLU A 133 -0.71 3.63 22.82
CA GLU A 133 -1.22 3.34 24.17
C GLU A 133 -0.14 2.69 25.04
N ASP A 134 0.50 1.64 24.50
CA ASP A 134 1.41 0.78 25.25
C ASP A 134 2.89 1.15 25.02
N GLY A 135 3.27 1.54 23.79
CA GLY A 135 4.66 1.81 23.39
C GLY A 135 5.16 3.23 23.66
N GLY A 136 4.28 4.14 24.03
CA GLY A 136 4.60 5.54 24.35
C GLY A 136 5.08 6.40 23.17
N GLU A 137 5.42 7.67 23.46
CA GLU A 137 5.74 8.68 22.42
C GLU A 137 7.13 8.56 21.80
N ASP A 138 8.04 7.75 22.33
CA ASP A 138 9.39 7.54 21.77
C ASP A 138 9.37 6.80 20.43
N ALA A 139 8.21 6.42 19.97
CA ALA A 139 7.97 5.98 18.60
C ALA A 139 7.90 7.13 17.57
N ALA A 140 8.50 8.30 17.87
CA ALA A 140 8.50 9.46 16.97
C ALA A 140 9.05 9.15 15.57
N LEU A 141 9.97 8.17 15.46
CA LEU A 141 10.47 7.66 14.18
C LEU A 141 9.46 6.81 13.41
N LEU A 142 8.39 6.35 14.07
CA LEU A 142 7.32 5.57 13.47
C LEU A 142 6.11 6.41 13.11
N ARG A 143 6.01 7.63 13.71
CA ARG A 143 4.86 8.50 13.56
C ARG A 143 5.26 9.96 13.62
N GLU A 144 4.90 10.72 12.63
CA GLU A 144 5.04 12.17 12.58
C GLU A 144 3.66 12.83 12.58
N ARG A 145 3.43 13.83 13.45
CA ARG A 145 2.19 14.62 13.44
C ARG A 145 2.33 15.83 12.55
N ARG A 146 1.44 15.97 11.58
CA ARG A 146 1.27 17.22 10.83
C ARG A 146 0.32 18.18 11.58
N GLY A 147 0.52 19.48 11.38
CA GLY A 147 -0.32 20.52 11.96
C GLY A 147 -1.81 20.47 11.56
N SER A 148 -2.17 19.65 10.58
CA SER A 148 -3.55 19.36 10.15
C SER A 148 -4.26 18.29 10.99
N GLY A 149 -3.61 17.71 11.99
CA GLY A 149 -4.15 16.61 12.78
C GLY A 149 -3.96 15.22 12.18
N HIS A 150 -3.49 15.10 10.93
CA HIS A 150 -3.19 13.81 10.32
C HIS A 150 -1.84 13.26 10.79
N THR A 151 -1.83 11.99 11.15
CA THR A 151 -0.61 11.27 11.53
C THR A 151 0.06 10.71 10.28
N GLN A 152 1.37 10.89 10.17
CA GLN A 152 2.19 10.27 9.13
C GLN A 152 3.09 9.22 9.75
N TYR A 153 3.32 8.15 9.01
CA TYR A 153 4.16 7.06 9.43
C TYR A 153 5.33 6.93 8.45
N PRO A 154 6.60 6.97 8.91
CA PRO A 154 7.73 6.82 8.01
C PRO A 154 7.79 5.45 7.32
N PHE A 155 7.40 4.38 8.03
CA PHE A 155 7.53 3.01 7.55
C PHE A 155 6.21 2.24 7.49
N ILE A 156 5.44 2.25 8.59
CA ILE A 156 4.24 1.43 8.77
C ILE A 156 3.34 2.06 9.83
N ALA A 157 2.02 1.96 9.66
CA ALA A 157 1.04 2.50 10.61
C ALA A 157 0.81 1.52 11.79
N LEU A 158 1.77 1.43 12.70
CA LEU A 158 1.72 0.52 13.86
C LEU A 158 0.60 0.83 14.88
N ASN A 159 -0.14 1.90 14.70
CA ASN A 159 -1.36 2.21 15.47
C ASN A 159 -2.61 1.55 14.88
N ASP A 160 -2.50 0.91 13.73
CA ASP A 160 -3.57 0.10 13.14
C ASP A 160 -3.32 -1.38 13.45
N GLU A 161 -4.36 -2.08 13.88
CA GLU A 161 -4.28 -3.50 14.22
C GLU A 161 -3.98 -4.40 13.01
N ASN A 162 -4.32 -3.91 11.80
CA ASN A 162 -4.04 -4.64 10.56
C ASN A 162 -2.56 -4.63 10.17
N ALA A 163 -1.73 -3.80 10.79
CA ALA A 163 -0.27 -3.91 10.66
C ALA A 163 0.26 -5.27 11.10
N ARG A 164 -0.47 -5.97 11.99
CA ARG A 164 -0.11 -7.30 12.51
C ARG A 164 1.33 -7.42 13.04
N ILE A 165 1.93 -6.30 13.41
CA ILE A 165 3.28 -6.21 13.99
C ILE A 165 3.18 -5.45 15.30
N GLY A 166 3.75 -6.05 16.35
CA GLY A 166 3.89 -5.47 17.68
C GLY A 166 5.36 -5.45 18.11
N HIS A 167 5.59 -5.20 19.40
CA HIS A 167 6.91 -5.21 20.03
C HIS A 167 6.85 -5.98 21.34
N ASP A 168 7.74 -6.97 21.53
CA ASP A 168 7.72 -7.87 22.69
C ASP A 168 8.50 -7.34 23.91
N GLY A 169 8.94 -6.08 23.84
CA GLY A 169 9.81 -5.44 24.84
C GLY A 169 11.31 -5.50 24.47
N ARG A 170 11.66 -6.29 23.44
CA ARG A 170 13.04 -6.42 22.95
C ARG A 170 13.16 -6.12 21.47
N ARG A 171 12.15 -6.53 20.69
CA ARG A 171 12.14 -6.39 19.22
C ARG A 171 10.72 -6.34 18.66
N PHE A 172 10.62 -5.85 17.43
CA PHE A 172 9.39 -5.99 16.63
C PHE A 172 9.17 -7.45 16.28
N VAL A 173 7.93 -7.89 16.39
CA VAL A 173 7.49 -9.25 16.09
C VAL A 173 6.16 -9.23 15.36
N ALA A 174 5.95 -10.16 14.44
CA ALA A 174 4.63 -10.39 13.88
C ALA A 174 3.66 -10.89 14.94
N SER A 175 2.40 -10.56 14.82
CA SER A 175 1.33 -11.13 15.66
C SER A 175 1.28 -12.65 15.49
N PRO A 176 1.07 -13.41 16.57
CA PRO A 176 1.00 -14.87 16.51
C PRO A 176 -0.04 -15.35 15.47
N GLY A 177 0.40 -16.25 14.58
CA GLY A 177 -0.43 -16.79 13.49
C GLY A 177 -0.43 -15.94 12.22
N TYR A 178 0.14 -14.73 12.25
CA TYR A 178 0.24 -13.83 11.10
C TYR A 178 1.67 -13.68 10.56
N GLU A 179 2.61 -14.49 11.00
CA GLU A 179 4.01 -14.39 10.63
C GLU A 179 4.22 -14.45 9.11
N ASN A 180 3.50 -15.35 8.45
CA ASN A 180 3.56 -15.58 7.01
C ASN A 180 2.45 -14.86 6.23
N HIS A 181 1.62 -14.04 6.87
CA HIS A 181 0.65 -13.21 6.18
C HIS A 181 1.33 -11.95 5.62
N PRO A 182 0.80 -11.35 4.55
CA PRO A 182 1.40 -10.17 3.93
C PRO A 182 1.43 -8.99 4.90
N ALA A 183 2.49 -8.18 4.81
CA ALA A 183 2.64 -6.97 5.60
C ALA A 183 1.74 -5.85 5.05
N ALA A 184 0.68 -5.55 5.77
CA ALA A 184 -0.25 -4.46 5.51
C ALA A 184 0.16 -3.18 6.26
N GLU A 185 -0.56 -2.08 6.03
CA GLU A 185 -0.34 -0.78 6.67
C GLU A 185 1.05 -0.16 6.37
N VAL A 186 1.76 -0.72 5.39
CA VAL A 186 3.08 -0.24 4.98
C VAL A 186 2.94 1.02 4.14
N THR A 187 3.68 2.08 4.50
CA THR A 187 3.73 3.30 3.68
C THR A 187 4.56 3.06 2.42
N TRP A 188 4.35 3.85 1.37
CA TRP A 188 5.20 3.78 0.17
C TRP A 188 6.69 3.99 0.50
N ALA A 189 6.98 4.92 1.41
CA ALA A 189 8.35 5.17 1.86
C ALA A 189 8.93 3.97 2.61
N GLY A 190 8.12 3.33 3.47
CA GLY A 190 8.49 2.11 4.17
C GLY A 190 8.73 0.93 3.24
N ALA A 191 7.85 0.75 2.25
CA ALA A 191 8.00 -0.27 1.22
C ALA A 191 9.29 -0.09 0.41
N ARG A 192 9.56 1.15 -0.01
CA ARG A 192 10.79 1.50 -0.71
C ARG A 192 12.03 1.25 0.16
N ALA A 193 12.00 1.68 1.42
CA ALA A 193 13.13 1.49 2.35
C ALA A 193 13.42 0.01 2.60
N TYR A 194 12.37 -0.81 2.78
CA TYR A 194 12.49 -2.25 2.93
C TYR A 194 13.18 -2.88 1.70
N CYS A 195 12.71 -2.58 0.49
CA CYS A 195 13.30 -3.14 -0.72
C CYS A 195 14.74 -2.67 -0.93
N GLN A 196 15.08 -1.41 -0.60
CA GLN A 196 16.46 -0.92 -0.64
C GLN A 196 17.36 -1.62 0.40
N TRP A 197 16.87 -1.85 1.61
CA TRP A 197 17.57 -2.63 2.62
C TRP A 197 17.91 -4.04 2.13
N ARG A 198 16.98 -4.69 1.39
CA ARG A 198 17.22 -5.99 0.75
C ARG A 198 18.19 -5.96 -0.44
N GLY A 199 18.67 -4.79 -0.85
CA GLY A 199 19.51 -4.63 -2.03
C GLY A 199 18.74 -4.57 -3.36
N GLY A 200 17.43 -4.35 -3.28
CA GLY A 200 16.51 -4.20 -4.41
C GLY A 200 15.84 -2.82 -4.44
N ARG A 201 14.67 -2.78 -5.00
CA ARG A 201 13.79 -1.61 -5.15
C ARG A 201 12.33 -2.05 -5.26
N LEU A 202 11.40 -1.12 -5.17
CA LEU A 202 10.04 -1.39 -5.63
C LEU A 202 10.02 -1.69 -7.14
N PRO A 203 9.15 -2.57 -7.64
CA PRO A 203 8.91 -2.71 -9.06
C PRO A 203 8.32 -1.41 -9.63
N THR A 204 8.59 -1.11 -10.89
CA THR A 204 7.76 -0.16 -11.64
C THR A 204 6.39 -0.79 -11.91
N GLU A 205 5.36 0.02 -12.19
CA GLU A 205 4.06 -0.54 -12.56
C GLU A 205 4.12 -1.42 -13.81
N ALA A 206 4.99 -1.07 -14.76
CA ALA A 206 5.18 -1.87 -15.98
C ALA A 206 5.86 -3.21 -15.68
N GLU A 207 6.85 -3.25 -14.80
CA GLU A 207 7.48 -4.50 -14.36
C GLU A 207 6.49 -5.39 -13.60
N TRP A 208 5.71 -4.78 -12.71
CA TRP A 208 4.68 -5.50 -11.96
C TRP A 208 3.65 -6.14 -12.90
N GLU A 209 3.11 -5.35 -13.84
CA GLU A 209 2.12 -5.83 -14.81
C GLU A 209 2.69 -6.90 -15.75
N ALA A 210 3.92 -6.72 -16.23
CA ALA A 210 4.60 -7.72 -17.05
C ALA A 210 4.79 -9.05 -16.32
N ALA A 211 5.18 -9.01 -15.04
CA ALA A 211 5.34 -10.20 -14.21
C ALA A 211 4.01 -10.92 -13.97
N ALA A 212 2.91 -10.18 -13.84
CA ALA A 212 1.58 -10.73 -13.63
C ALA A 212 0.97 -11.33 -14.90
N ARG A 213 1.06 -10.63 -16.04
CA ARG A 213 0.35 -10.96 -17.28
C ARG A 213 1.14 -11.79 -18.27
N GLY A 214 2.46 -11.83 -18.08
CA GLY A 214 3.36 -12.50 -19.04
C GLY A 214 3.41 -11.83 -20.42
N PRO A 215 4.10 -12.45 -21.37
CA PRO A 215 4.29 -11.91 -22.71
C PRO A 215 3.01 -11.92 -23.56
N GLU A 216 2.02 -12.74 -23.18
CA GLU A 216 0.73 -12.83 -23.88
C GLU A 216 -0.27 -11.78 -23.41
N GLY A 217 -0.01 -11.09 -22.31
CA GLY A 217 -0.86 -10.03 -21.78
C GLY A 217 -2.18 -10.55 -21.23
N LEU A 218 -2.15 -11.63 -20.49
CA LEU A 218 -3.31 -12.27 -19.88
C LEU A 218 -4.15 -11.28 -19.03
N ARG A 219 -5.45 -11.54 -18.87
CA ARG A 219 -6.32 -10.72 -18.04
C ARG A 219 -5.97 -10.86 -16.57
N TYR A 220 -5.85 -12.09 -16.11
CA TYR A 220 -5.42 -12.43 -14.74
C TYR A 220 -4.09 -13.19 -14.82
N PRO A 221 -3.35 -13.30 -13.72
CA PRO A 221 -2.10 -14.04 -13.71
C PRO A 221 -2.23 -15.47 -14.28
N TRP A 222 -3.33 -16.16 -13.96
CA TRP A 222 -3.62 -17.54 -14.38
C TRP A 222 -4.34 -17.67 -15.74
N GLY A 223 -4.62 -16.58 -16.46
CA GLY A 223 -5.30 -16.60 -17.76
C GLY A 223 -6.57 -15.77 -17.81
N GLU A 224 -7.57 -16.22 -18.58
CA GLU A 224 -8.81 -15.48 -18.84
C GLU A 224 -9.98 -15.91 -17.93
N ALA A 225 -9.83 -17.02 -17.19
CA ALA A 225 -10.88 -17.51 -16.31
C ALA A 225 -11.17 -16.54 -15.16
N PRO A 226 -12.44 -16.29 -14.82
CA PRO A 226 -12.80 -15.40 -13.71
C PRO A 226 -12.12 -15.80 -12.41
N PRO A 227 -11.87 -14.83 -11.50
CA PRO A 227 -11.32 -15.11 -10.18
C PRO A 227 -12.24 -16.05 -9.38
N ASP A 228 -11.61 -16.93 -8.61
CA ASP A 228 -12.26 -17.80 -7.62
C ASP A 228 -11.36 -18.00 -6.40
N ALA A 229 -11.89 -18.57 -5.33
CA ALA A 229 -11.19 -18.74 -4.06
C ALA A 229 -9.99 -19.72 -4.12
N THR A 230 -9.77 -20.44 -5.23
CA THR A 230 -8.61 -21.31 -5.42
C THR A 230 -7.42 -20.55 -6.03
N ARG A 231 -7.66 -19.36 -6.60
CA ARG A 231 -6.70 -18.57 -7.38
C ARG A 231 -6.39 -17.23 -6.77
N ALA A 232 -7.38 -16.62 -6.10
CA ALA A 232 -7.25 -15.28 -5.52
C ALA A 232 -7.90 -15.22 -4.13
N HIS A 233 -7.28 -14.48 -3.23
CA HIS A 233 -7.84 -14.22 -1.91
C HIS A 233 -8.74 -12.98 -1.97
N VAL A 234 -10.08 -13.20 -1.92
CA VAL A 234 -11.08 -12.19 -2.26
C VAL A 234 -12.36 -12.34 -1.40
N ASN A 235 -12.23 -12.53 -0.11
CA ASN A 235 -13.39 -12.86 0.71
C ASN A 235 -14.14 -11.67 1.33
N GLY A 236 -13.63 -10.45 1.23
CA GLY A 236 -14.28 -9.29 1.83
C GLY A 236 -14.37 -9.34 3.38
N ASP A 237 -13.68 -10.27 4.02
CA ASP A 237 -13.56 -10.34 5.47
C ASP A 237 -12.38 -9.44 5.90
N PRO A 238 -12.63 -8.40 6.71
CA PRO A 238 -11.57 -7.48 7.13
C PRO A 238 -10.43 -8.12 7.93
N ASP A 239 -10.66 -9.31 8.48
CA ASP A 239 -9.66 -10.05 9.26
C ASP A 239 -8.95 -11.15 8.46
N ALA A 240 -9.27 -11.29 7.19
CA ALA A 240 -8.97 -12.47 6.41
C ALA A 240 -7.86 -12.31 5.36
N THR A 241 -6.70 -11.77 5.72
CA THR A 241 -5.51 -12.05 4.90
C THR A 241 -5.16 -13.54 5.00
N ALA A 242 -4.56 -14.10 3.95
CA ALA A 242 -4.06 -15.47 3.93
C ALA A 242 -2.52 -15.50 3.97
N PRO A 243 -1.89 -16.61 4.37
CA PRO A 243 -0.45 -16.75 4.22
C PRO A 243 -0.01 -16.55 2.78
N VAL A 244 1.06 -15.80 2.57
CA VAL A 244 1.59 -15.53 1.22
C VAL A 244 1.91 -16.84 0.49
N GLY A 245 1.60 -16.89 -0.81
CA GLY A 245 1.84 -18.08 -1.63
C GLY A 245 0.90 -19.26 -1.38
N SER A 246 -0.17 -19.09 -0.61
CA SER A 246 -1.09 -20.18 -0.25
C SER A 246 -1.99 -20.64 -1.41
N LEU A 247 -2.08 -19.86 -2.49
CA LEU A 247 -2.95 -20.12 -3.65
C LEU A 247 -2.12 -20.37 -4.94
N PRO A 248 -1.46 -21.53 -5.08
CA PRO A 248 -0.57 -21.80 -6.23
C PRO A 248 -1.30 -21.84 -7.57
N ALA A 249 -2.61 -22.07 -7.61
CA ALA A 249 -3.40 -22.00 -8.84
C ALA A 249 -3.57 -20.56 -9.38
N GLY A 250 -3.23 -19.54 -8.58
CA GLY A 250 -3.18 -18.14 -8.94
C GLY A 250 -1.86 -17.68 -9.56
N ALA A 251 -0.92 -18.61 -9.83
CA ALA A 251 0.39 -18.27 -10.36
C ALA A 251 0.33 -17.57 -11.73
N SER A 252 1.21 -16.60 -11.93
CA SER A 252 1.45 -15.98 -13.23
C SER A 252 2.21 -16.92 -14.16
N PRO A 253 2.33 -16.60 -15.48
CA PRO A 253 3.12 -17.41 -16.42
C PRO A 253 4.58 -17.63 -16.00
N PHE A 254 5.11 -16.73 -15.16
CA PHE A 254 6.47 -16.84 -14.62
C PHE A 254 6.52 -17.56 -13.26
N GLY A 255 5.38 -17.91 -12.67
CA GLY A 255 5.31 -18.54 -11.35
C GLY A 255 5.30 -17.54 -10.17
N VAL A 256 5.05 -16.27 -10.43
CA VAL A 256 4.81 -15.26 -9.38
C VAL A 256 3.41 -15.47 -8.81
N LEU A 257 3.27 -15.40 -7.49
CA LEU A 257 2.03 -15.68 -6.76
C LEU A 257 1.42 -14.39 -6.17
N ASP A 258 0.16 -14.47 -5.79
CA ASP A 258 -0.60 -13.42 -5.08
C ASP A 258 -0.69 -12.08 -5.86
N MET A 259 -0.58 -12.13 -7.20
CA MET A 259 -0.64 -10.93 -8.05
C MET A 259 -2.07 -10.51 -8.41
N SER A 260 -3.06 -11.07 -7.75
CA SER A 260 -4.48 -10.74 -7.94
C SER A 260 -5.23 -11.08 -6.65
N GLY A 261 -5.75 -10.06 -5.98
CA GLY A 261 -6.27 -10.18 -4.61
C GLY A 261 -5.14 -10.17 -3.57
N SER A 262 -5.41 -10.63 -2.34
CA SER A 262 -4.54 -10.45 -1.19
C SER A 262 -4.37 -8.97 -0.84
N LEU A 263 -3.21 -8.35 -0.99
CA LEU A 263 -3.05 -6.91 -0.86
C LEU A 263 -2.73 -6.26 -2.21
N ALA A 264 -3.26 -5.06 -2.44
CA ALA A 264 -2.73 -4.18 -3.46
C ALA A 264 -1.27 -3.83 -3.13
N GLU A 265 -0.43 -3.69 -4.13
CA GLU A 265 1.00 -3.56 -3.90
C GLU A 265 1.56 -2.23 -4.40
N TRP A 266 2.36 -1.58 -3.55
CA TRP A 266 3.08 -0.38 -3.92
C TRP A 266 4.05 -0.62 -5.09
N THR A 267 3.99 0.28 -6.08
CA THR A 267 5.01 0.38 -7.14
C THR A 267 5.85 1.66 -6.97
N SER A 268 6.95 1.77 -7.69
CA SER A 268 7.76 3.00 -7.71
C SER A 268 7.08 4.13 -8.47
N THR A 269 6.12 3.82 -9.32
CA THR A 269 5.58 4.67 -10.37
C THR A 269 4.57 5.69 -9.86
N LEU A 270 4.70 6.96 -10.24
CA LEU A 270 3.64 7.96 -10.10
C LEU A 270 2.47 7.63 -11.03
N LYS A 271 1.24 7.80 -10.53
CA LYS A 271 0.04 7.63 -11.35
C LYS A 271 -0.04 8.71 -12.43
N ARG A 272 0.21 8.32 -13.67
CA ARG A 272 0.13 9.16 -14.86
C ARG A 272 -0.67 8.46 -15.95
N PRO A 273 -1.26 9.21 -16.89
CA PRO A 273 -1.95 8.60 -18.04
C PRO A 273 -1.05 7.66 -18.82
N TYR A 274 -1.64 6.65 -19.43
CA TYR A 274 -0.99 5.81 -20.43
C TYR A 274 -0.93 6.53 -21.81
N PRO A 275 -0.01 6.19 -22.70
CA PRO A 275 0.97 5.09 -22.61
C PRO A 275 2.03 5.30 -21.52
N TYR A 276 2.58 4.20 -20.99
CA TYR A 276 3.69 4.26 -20.05
C TYR A 276 4.95 4.78 -20.75
N ASP A 277 5.56 5.80 -20.15
CA ASP A 277 6.86 6.32 -20.57
C ASP A 277 7.77 6.50 -19.35
N ALA A 278 8.80 5.65 -19.24
CA ALA A 278 9.76 5.71 -18.14
C ALA A 278 10.55 7.05 -18.07
N LYS A 279 10.52 7.85 -19.13
CA LYS A 279 11.27 9.12 -19.23
C LYS A 279 10.45 10.35 -18.87
N ASP A 280 9.13 10.22 -18.65
CA ASP A 280 8.26 11.35 -18.31
C ASP A 280 8.35 11.81 -16.85
N GLY A 281 9.23 11.20 -16.07
CA GLY A 281 9.45 11.49 -14.65
C GLY A 281 8.55 10.71 -13.71
N ARG A 282 7.71 9.76 -14.21
CA ARG A 282 6.87 8.90 -13.35
C ARG A 282 7.67 8.01 -12.41
N GLU A 283 8.90 7.67 -12.76
CA GLU A 283 9.81 6.87 -11.94
C GLU A 283 10.71 7.69 -11.03
N ASN A 284 10.52 9.02 -10.95
CA ASN A 284 11.29 9.86 -10.04
C ASN A 284 10.88 9.60 -8.58
N PRO A 285 11.75 9.03 -7.73
CA PRO A 285 11.42 8.73 -6.34
C PRO A 285 11.28 9.97 -5.45
N ALA A 286 11.80 11.12 -5.89
CA ALA A 286 11.69 12.39 -5.16
C ALA A 286 10.44 13.19 -5.55
N ALA A 287 9.73 12.79 -6.62
CA ALA A 287 8.53 13.49 -7.04
C ALA A 287 7.36 13.19 -6.09
N THR A 288 6.58 14.24 -5.80
CA THR A 288 5.35 14.16 -5.01
C THR A 288 4.17 13.77 -5.90
N GLY A 289 3.21 13.07 -5.33
CA GLY A 289 1.97 12.68 -6.03
C GLY A 289 1.58 11.24 -5.69
N GLU A 290 0.48 10.81 -6.29
CA GLU A 290 -0.03 9.45 -6.16
C GLU A 290 0.96 8.42 -6.69
N ARG A 291 1.18 7.36 -5.93
CA ARG A 291 1.90 6.18 -6.39
C ARG A 291 0.90 5.11 -6.79
N VAL A 292 1.17 4.47 -7.91
CA VAL A 292 0.32 3.37 -8.39
C VAL A 292 0.43 2.18 -7.45
N THR A 293 -0.72 1.62 -7.08
CA THR A 293 -0.84 0.29 -6.49
C THR A 293 -1.46 -0.67 -7.49
N ARG A 294 -1.13 -1.95 -7.37
CA ARG A 294 -1.48 -3.00 -8.33
C ARG A 294 -1.98 -4.26 -7.64
N GLY A 295 -2.84 -5.01 -8.31
CA GLY A 295 -3.26 -6.35 -7.87
C GLY A 295 -4.72 -6.44 -7.40
N GLY A 296 -5.38 -5.32 -7.09
CA GLY A 296 -6.60 -5.35 -6.30
C GLY A 296 -6.34 -5.84 -4.89
N ASP A 297 -7.36 -6.01 -4.09
CA ASP A 297 -7.20 -6.44 -2.70
C ASP A 297 -8.33 -7.37 -2.24
N TYR A 298 -8.17 -7.96 -1.06
CA TYR A 298 -9.13 -8.91 -0.51
C TYR A 298 -10.43 -8.25 -0.01
N GLN A 299 -10.45 -6.93 0.20
CA GLN A 299 -11.52 -6.24 0.91
C GLN A 299 -12.36 -5.32 0.03
N TYR A 300 -11.72 -4.39 -0.69
CA TYR A 300 -12.39 -3.32 -1.44
C TYR A 300 -12.38 -3.57 -2.94
N ASP A 301 -11.23 -3.93 -3.48
CA ASP A 301 -11.01 -4.14 -4.91
C ASP A 301 -10.94 -5.63 -5.26
N ASN A 302 -12.00 -6.37 -4.89
CA ASN A 302 -12.13 -7.83 -5.02
C ASN A 302 -13.10 -8.28 -6.12
N ARG A 303 -13.49 -7.38 -7.02
CA ARG A 303 -14.33 -7.69 -8.18
C ARG A 303 -13.48 -8.14 -9.37
N PRO A 304 -14.07 -8.89 -10.34
CA PRO A 304 -13.33 -9.35 -11.51
C PRO A 304 -12.57 -8.24 -12.26
N GLU A 305 -13.14 -7.03 -12.35
CA GLU A 305 -12.54 -5.91 -13.04
C GLU A 305 -11.33 -5.36 -12.28
N THR A 306 -11.41 -5.26 -10.95
CA THR A 306 -10.35 -4.73 -10.08
C THR A 306 -9.28 -5.75 -9.77
N LEU A 307 -9.58 -7.04 -9.92
CA LEU A 307 -8.62 -8.14 -9.85
C LEU A 307 -7.91 -8.41 -11.17
N SER A 308 -8.30 -7.74 -12.27
CA SER A 308 -7.55 -7.80 -13.52
C SER A 308 -6.13 -7.27 -13.32
N ALA A 309 -5.13 -7.99 -13.81
CA ALA A 309 -3.74 -7.60 -13.64
C ALA A 309 -3.34 -6.31 -14.36
N SER A 310 -4.22 -5.75 -15.21
CA SER A 310 -4.09 -4.39 -15.76
C SER A 310 -4.70 -3.31 -14.86
N HIS A 311 -5.46 -3.67 -13.82
CA HIS A 311 -6.07 -2.70 -12.92
C HIS A 311 -5.01 -1.81 -12.26
N ARG A 312 -5.30 -0.51 -12.23
CA ARG A 312 -4.44 0.52 -11.65
C ARG A 312 -5.22 1.22 -10.56
N ASP A 313 -4.85 0.98 -9.34
CA ASP A 313 -5.42 1.74 -8.26
C ASP A 313 -4.51 2.92 -7.87
N GLY A 314 -5.11 3.95 -7.36
CA GLY A 314 -4.49 5.14 -6.81
C GLY A 314 -5.23 5.56 -5.56
N PHE A 315 -5.89 4.61 -4.91
CA PHE A 315 -6.74 4.88 -3.75
C PHE A 315 -5.95 5.56 -2.63
N SER A 316 -4.68 5.31 -2.54
CA SER A 316 -3.85 5.88 -1.51
C SER A 316 -2.86 6.89 -2.06
N ASN A 317 -3.31 8.11 -2.13
CA ASN A 317 -2.58 9.23 -2.70
C ASN A 317 -1.57 9.84 -1.74
N GLU A 318 -1.52 9.33 -0.51
CA GLU A 318 -0.59 9.79 0.51
C GLU A 318 0.49 8.73 0.74
N PRO A 319 1.69 8.88 0.12
CA PRO A 319 2.80 7.92 0.27
C PRO A 319 3.26 7.71 1.71
N SER A 320 2.82 8.56 2.63
CA SER A 320 3.13 8.55 4.06
C SER A 320 2.02 7.93 4.92
N GLN A 321 0.96 7.40 4.33
CA GLN A 321 -0.08 6.68 5.03
C GLN A 321 0.02 5.18 4.76
N GLY A 322 -0.24 4.38 5.79
CA GLY A 322 -0.47 2.95 5.66
C GLY A 322 -1.95 2.67 5.39
N HIS A 323 -2.23 1.55 4.77
CA HIS A 323 -3.58 1.07 4.50
C HIS A 323 -3.64 -0.44 4.66
N ARG A 324 -4.73 -0.92 5.29
CA ARG A 324 -4.93 -2.34 5.58
C ARG A 324 -4.95 -3.24 4.35
N GLN A 325 -5.26 -2.67 3.20
CA GLN A 325 -5.34 -3.39 1.92
C GLN A 325 -4.11 -3.20 1.03
N ILE A 326 -3.05 -2.51 1.50
CA ILE A 326 -1.87 -2.24 0.69
C ILE A 326 -0.62 -2.82 1.35
N GLY A 327 0.11 -3.59 0.57
CA GLY A 327 1.38 -4.21 0.91
C GLY A 327 2.47 -3.91 -0.12
N LEU A 328 3.42 -4.82 -0.25
CA LEU A 328 4.56 -4.66 -1.15
C LEU A 328 5.16 -6.00 -1.58
N ARG A 329 5.83 -5.97 -2.71
CA ARG A 329 6.90 -6.90 -3.11
C ARG A 329 8.08 -6.14 -3.67
N CYS A 330 9.27 -6.75 -3.72
CA CYS A 330 10.47 -6.11 -4.23
C CYS A 330 10.83 -6.62 -5.62
N ALA A 331 11.56 -5.77 -6.36
CA ALA A 331 12.25 -6.13 -7.59
C ALA A 331 13.75 -5.84 -7.45
N ALA A 332 14.56 -6.47 -8.30
CA ALA A 332 16.00 -6.25 -8.40
C ALA A 332 16.44 -6.34 -9.87
N GLY A 333 17.62 -5.84 -10.16
CA GLY A 333 18.27 -6.11 -11.43
C GLY A 333 18.53 -7.62 -11.64
N ALA A 334 18.69 -8.04 -12.87
CA ALA A 334 18.93 -9.44 -13.24
C ALA A 334 20.21 -10.00 -12.59
#